data_8be99e100598ac0de82683bc3c764f05
#
_entry.id   8be99e100598ac0de82683bc3c764f05
#
_cell.length_a   1.000
_cell.length_b   1.000
_cell.length_c   1.000
_cell.angle_alpha   90.00
_cell.angle_beta   90.00
_cell.angle_gamma   90.00
#
_symmetry.space_group_name_H-M   'P 1'
#
loop_
_entity.id
_entity.type
_entity.pdbx_description
1 polymer ?
#
loop_
_entity_poly.entity_id
_entity_poly.type
_entity_poly.pdbx_seq_one_letter_code
_entity_poly.pdbx_strand_id
1 'polypeptide(L)'
;MKKFLFLAFGAFVVLMVYMSNCGGCDDRPLVEKLERAMTQTRLVAYHDDDYDYTIKHPMFFEPTDDSLMEKGSCRFSFWQDSIEIVLSAFVQRNADSLSIDQAANKYAAELHATHQRTGKDFFILSGSLHTDTGQITGRLFYAKFVRHRKLWFVQTLTYPEECERAMSRLLKEIDAWQVW
;
A
#
# COMPACT_ATOMS: atom_id res chain seq x y z
N MET A 1 -39.00 -19.32 42.95
CA MET A 1 -38.36 -19.71 41.65
C MET A 1 -38.88 -18.97 40.43
N LYS A 2 -40.17 -18.76 40.23
CA LYS A 2 -40.70 -18.05 39.03
C LYS A 2 -40.23 -16.61 38.87
N LYS A 3 -40.04 -15.85 39.94
CA LYS A 3 -39.57 -14.45 39.87
C LYS A 3 -38.10 -14.30 39.38
N PHE A 4 -37.24 -15.25 39.72
CA PHE A 4 -35.85 -15.30 39.26
C PHE A 4 -35.74 -15.63 37.76
N LEU A 5 -36.62 -16.46 37.25
CA LEU A 5 -36.66 -16.81 35.83
C LEU A 5 -37.06 -15.63 34.97
N PHE A 6 -38.00 -14.79 35.40
CA PHE A 6 -38.40 -13.56 34.69
C PHE A 6 -37.31 -12.51 34.68
N LEU A 7 -36.54 -12.37 35.77
CA LEU A 7 -35.42 -11.45 35.87
C LEU A 7 -34.25 -11.86 34.93
N ALA A 8 -33.96 -13.16 34.91
CA ALA A 8 -32.93 -13.70 34.01
C ALA A 8 -33.33 -13.58 32.53
N PHE A 9 -34.58 -13.79 32.18
CA PHE A 9 -35.09 -13.64 30.82
C PHE A 9 -35.09 -12.15 30.39
N GLY A 10 -35.49 -11.22 31.27
CA GLY A 10 -35.43 -9.80 31.01
C GLY A 10 -34.01 -9.32 30.78
N ALA A 11 -33.04 -9.77 31.60
CA ALA A 11 -31.62 -9.44 31.42
C ALA A 11 -31.06 -10.01 30.11
N PHE A 12 -31.47 -11.23 29.72
CA PHE A 12 -31.05 -11.83 28.45
C PHE A 12 -31.60 -11.06 27.24
N VAL A 13 -32.90 -10.66 27.27
CA VAL A 13 -33.48 -9.83 26.18
C VAL A 13 -32.80 -8.49 26.06
N VAL A 14 -32.52 -7.81 27.19
CA VAL A 14 -31.77 -6.54 27.19
C VAL A 14 -30.35 -6.71 26.63
N LEU A 15 -29.66 -7.81 26.98
CA LEU A 15 -28.34 -8.15 26.46
C LEU A 15 -28.39 -8.42 24.94
N MET A 16 -29.39 -9.15 24.46
CA MET A 16 -29.58 -9.41 23.04
C MET A 16 -29.90 -8.16 22.25
N VAL A 17 -30.74 -7.26 22.78
CA VAL A 17 -31.04 -5.96 22.16
C VAL A 17 -29.79 -5.07 22.16
N TYR A 18 -29.02 -5.09 23.25
CA TYR A 18 -27.74 -4.35 23.31
C TYR A 18 -26.72 -4.90 22.32
N MET A 19 -26.56 -6.21 22.22
CA MET A 19 -25.68 -6.87 21.24
C MET A 19 -26.12 -6.62 19.81
N SER A 20 -27.43 -6.58 19.52
CA SER A 20 -27.97 -6.27 18.19
C SER A 20 -27.77 -4.79 17.81
N ASN A 21 -27.76 -3.89 18.77
CA ASN A 21 -27.51 -2.45 18.55
C ASN A 21 -26.01 -2.08 18.57
N CYS A 22 -25.16 -2.89 19.22
CA CYS A 22 -23.70 -2.69 19.19
C CYS A 22 -23.04 -3.22 17.90
N GLY A 23 -23.74 -4.05 17.14
CA GLY A 23 -23.35 -4.53 15.84
C GLY A 23 -24.00 -3.74 14.71
N GLY A 24 -23.98 -2.40 14.76
CA GLY A 24 -24.34 -1.62 13.59
C GLY A 24 -23.45 -2.05 12.43
N CYS A 25 -24.03 -2.81 11.48
CA CYS A 25 -23.35 -3.08 10.22
C CYS A 25 -22.94 -1.71 9.66
N ASP A 26 -21.66 -1.50 9.50
CA ASP A 26 -21.15 -0.32 8.84
C ASP A 26 -21.46 -0.46 7.35
N ASP A 27 -22.62 0.05 6.91
CA ASP A 27 -23.12 -0.06 5.54
C ASP A 27 -22.39 0.84 4.54
N ARG A 28 -21.35 1.56 4.99
CA ARG A 28 -20.56 2.40 4.09
C ARG A 28 -19.84 1.57 3.03
N PRO A 29 -19.69 2.12 1.82
CA PRO A 29 -18.88 1.49 0.77
C PRO A 29 -17.48 1.11 1.27
N LEU A 30 -16.93 0.02 0.77
CA LEU A 30 -15.62 -0.49 1.18
C LEU A 30 -14.51 0.56 1.01
N VAL A 31 -14.56 1.36 -0.07
CA VAL A 31 -13.60 2.45 -0.32
C VAL A 31 -13.60 3.49 0.80
N GLU A 32 -14.78 3.88 1.32
CA GLU A 32 -14.87 4.84 2.44
C GLU A 32 -14.34 4.26 3.75
N LYS A 33 -14.60 2.96 4.00
CA LYS A 33 -14.03 2.23 5.14
C LYS A 33 -12.51 2.20 5.05
N LEU A 34 -11.99 1.92 3.88
CA LEU A 34 -10.56 1.92 3.61
C LEU A 34 -9.95 3.32 3.80
N GLU A 35 -10.57 4.39 3.28
CA GLU A 35 -10.09 5.76 3.47
C GLU A 35 -9.96 6.11 4.96
N ARG A 36 -10.98 5.74 5.75
CA ARG A 36 -10.95 5.93 7.20
C ARG A 36 -9.86 5.09 7.87
N ALA A 37 -9.75 3.81 7.50
CA ALA A 37 -8.73 2.92 8.02
C ALA A 37 -7.33 3.46 7.71
N MET A 38 -7.06 3.89 6.48
CA MET A 38 -5.78 4.49 6.07
C MET A 38 -5.44 5.78 6.82
N THR A 39 -6.45 6.60 7.14
CA THR A 39 -6.25 7.83 7.92
C THR A 39 -5.89 7.54 9.38
N GLN A 40 -6.51 6.52 9.98
CA GLN A 40 -6.40 6.23 11.42
C GLN A 40 -5.30 5.21 11.75
N THR A 41 -4.88 4.38 10.79
CA THR A 41 -3.93 3.31 11.04
C THR A 41 -2.55 3.84 11.42
N ARG A 42 -1.85 3.07 12.24
CA ARG A 42 -0.43 3.27 12.48
C ARG A 42 0.36 2.78 11.25
N LEU A 43 1.36 3.56 10.84
CA LEU A 43 2.37 3.09 9.91
C LEU A 43 3.46 2.36 10.68
N VAL A 44 3.80 1.18 10.23
CA VAL A 44 4.86 0.32 10.77
C VAL A 44 6.06 0.43 9.85
N ALA A 45 7.26 0.52 10.43
CA ALA A 45 8.50 0.51 9.69
C ALA A 45 8.94 -0.94 9.44
N TYR A 46 9.30 -1.24 8.21
CA TYR A 46 10.05 -2.42 7.80
C TYR A 46 11.47 -1.97 7.46
N HIS A 47 12.47 -2.67 7.98
CA HIS A 47 13.88 -2.44 7.72
C HIS A 47 14.48 -3.65 7.00
N ASP A 48 15.17 -3.40 5.89
CA ASP A 48 15.95 -4.41 5.18
C ASP A 48 17.41 -4.35 5.63
N ASP A 49 17.87 -5.41 6.28
CA ASP A 49 19.22 -5.49 6.85
C ASP A 49 20.33 -5.66 5.78
N ASP A 50 19.98 -6.17 4.59
CA ASP A 50 20.96 -6.44 3.55
C ASP A 50 21.40 -5.17 2.81
N TYR A 51 20.47 -4.25 2.60
CA TYR A 51 20.69 -3.01 1.87
C TYR A 51 20.46 -1.76 2.71
N ASP A 52 20.17 -1.93 4.00
CA ASP A 52 20.03 -0.84 5.00
C ASP A 52 19.03 0.24 4.55
N TYR A 53 17.84 -0.16 4.11
CA TYR A 53 16.76 0.77 3.80
C TYR A 53 15.52 0.51 4.65
N THR A 54 14.71 1.53 4.82
CA THR A 54 13.47 1.43 5.61
C THR A 54 12.29 1.96 4.80
N ILE A 55 11.19 1.22 4.80
CA ILE A 55 9.91 1.71 4.29
C ILE A 55 8.86 1.69 5.39
N LYS A 56 7.76 2.41 5.18
CA LYS A 56 6.61 2.39 6.08
C LYS A 56 5.39 1.83 5.36
N HIS A 57 4.67 0.96 6.05
CA HIS A 57 3.42 0.38 5.55
C HIS A 57 2.30 0.47 6.59
N PRO A 58 1.03 0.48 6.19
CA PRO A 58 -0.10 0.39 7.11
C PRO A 58 -0.03 -0.92 7.92
N MET A 59 -0.33 -0.86 9.22
CA MET A 59 -0.24 -2.01 10.12
C MET A 59 -1.12 -3.20 9.67
N PHE A 60 -2.21 -2.94 8.93
CA PHE A 60 -3.12 -3.98 8.45
C PHE A 60 -2.75 -4.54 7.06
N PHE A 61 -1.66 -4.08 6.45
CA PHE A 61 -1.13 -4.73 5.25
C PHE A 61 -0.37 -5.99 5.66
N GLU A 62 -0.65 -7.08 4.97
CA GLU A 62 -0.03 -8.37 5.20
C GLU A 62 1.29 -8.48 4.42
N PRO A 63 2.39 -8.88 5.09
CA PRO A 63 3.64 -9.14 4.39
C PRO A 63 3.55 -10.40 3.53
N THR A 64 4.20 -10.41 2.39
CA THR A 64 4.47 -11.63 1.64
C THR A 64 5.58 -12.41 2.34
N ASP A 65 5.50 -13.75 2.32
CA ASP A 65 6.52 -14.62 2.92
C ASP A 65 7.92 -14.33 2.31
N ASP A 66 8.90 -14.08 3.17
CA ASP A 66 10.28 -13.76 2.79
C ASP A 66 10.92 -14.85 1.92
N SER A 67 10.51 -16.12 2.09
CA SER A 67 10.99 -17.25 1.26
C SER A 67 10.59 -17.12 -0.22
N LEU A 68 9.60 -16.29 -0.54
CA LEU A 68 9.13 -16.01 -1.90
C LEU A 68 9.73 -14.71 -2.48
N MET A 69 10.52 -13.99 -1.68
CA MET A 69 11.06 -12.69 -2.06
C MET A 69 12.55 -12.80 -2.43
N GLU A 70 12.95 -12.00 -3.40
CA GLU A 70 14.36 -11.82 -3.70
C GLU A 70 15.05 -10.99 -2.60
N LYS A 71 16.35 -11.23 -2.41
CA LYS A 71 17.17 -10.48 -1.45
C LYS A 71 17.10 -8.97 -1.72
N GLY A 72 16.82 -8.18 -0.68
CA GLY A 72 16.65 -6.73 -0.79
C GLY A 72 15.29 -6.33 -1.36
N SER A 73 14.30 -7.22 -1.31
CA SER A 73 12.94 -6.90 -1.68
C SER A 73 11.94 -7.25 -0.57
N CYS A 74 10.86 -6.49 -0.51
CA CYS A 74 9.73 -6.75 0.37
C CYS A 74 8.42 -6.39 -0.33
N ARG A 75 7.34 -7.02 0.12
CA ARG A 75 6.01 -6.79 -0.42
C ARG A 75 4.98 -6.88 0.70
N PHE A 76 4.09 -5.90 0.75
CA PHE A 76 2.96 -5.81 1.67
C PHE A 76 1.69 -5.63 0.86
N SER A 77 0.65 -6.37 1.19
CA SER A 77 -0.61 -6.31 0.46
C SER A 77 -1.81 -6.16 1.39
N PHE A 78 -2.82 -5.49 0.88
CA PHE A 78 -4.17 -5.49 1.42
C PHE A 78 -5.10 -6.05 0.37
N TRP A 79 -5.89 -7.04 0.74
CA TRP A 79 -6.89 -7.62 -0.13
C TRP A 79 -8.20 -7.81 0.61
N GLN A 80 -9.26 -7.21 0.09
CA GLN A 80 -10.62 -7.38 0.57
C GLN A 80 -11.61 -7.20 -0.58
N ASP A 81 -12.48 -8.19 -0.79
CA ASP A 81 -13.41 -8.25 -1.92
C ASP A 81 -12.72 -8.04 -3.28
N SER A 82 -13.02 -6.95 -3.97
CA SER A 82 -12.41 -6.59 -5.26
C SER A 82 -11.23 -5.62 -5.14
N ILE A 83 -10.93 -5.14 -3.93
CA ILE A 83 -9.84 -4.19 -3.67
C ILE A 83 -8.58 -4.96 -3.33
N GLU A 84 -7.57 -4.80 -4.19
CA GLU A 84 -6.20 -5.24 -3.92
C GLU A 84 -5.27 -4.04 -3.99
N ILE A 85 -4.47 -3.83 -2.94
CA ILE A 85 -3.46 -2.79 -2.86
C ILE A 85 -2.13 -3.46 -2.54
N VAL A 86 -1.09 -3.15 -3.32
CA VAL A 86 0.23 -3.73 -3.13
C VAL A 86 1.27 -2.64 -2.99
N LEU A 87 1.99 -2.65 -1.89
CA LEU A 87 3.18 -1.86 -1.62
C LEU A 87 4.39 -2.78 -1.70
N SER A 88 5.37 -2.44 -2.54
CA SER A 88 6.61 -3.20 -2.66
C SER A 88 7.81 -2.28 -2.60
N ALA A 89 8.93 -2.80 -2.13
CA ALA A 89 10.23 -2.18 -2.33
C ALA A 89 11.26 -3.21 -2.75
N PHE A 90 12.22 -2.80 -3.55
CA PHE A 90 13.30 -3.67 -4.01
C PHE A 90 14.53 -2.86 -4.40
N VAL A 91 15.66 -3.55 -4.47
CA VAL A 91 16.93 -2.97 -4.87
C VAL A 91 17.41 -3.60 -6.17
N GLN A 92 17.77 -2.76 -7.13
CA GLN A 92 18.34 -3.22 -8.41
C GLN A 92 19.61 -2.48 -8.78
N ARG A 93 20.47 -3.10 -9.56
CA ARG A 93 21.71 -2.47 -10.04
C ARG A 93 21.43 -1.49 -11.16
N ASN A 94 22.09 -0.34 -11.13
CA ASN A 94 22.21 0.56 -12.28
C ASN A 94 23.35 0.05 -13.20
N ALA A 95 23.12 -1.09 -13.86
CA ALA A 95 24.12 -1.77 -14.67
C ALA A 95 24.60 -0.90 -15.84
N ASP A 96 23.68 -0.15 -16.45
CA ASP A 96 23.95 0.72 -17.60
C ASP A 96 24.54 2.09 -17.19
N SER A 97 24.76 2.30 -15.89
CA SER A 97 25.25 3.57 -15.32
C SER A 97 24.44 4.81 -15.77
N LEU A 98 23.11 4.64 -15.90
CA LEU A 98 22.21 5.67 -16.37
C LEU A 98 22.20 6.87 -15.43
N SER A 99 22.12 8.09 -16.00
CA SER A 99 21.78 9.29 -15.25
C SER A 99 20.32 9.24 -14.76
N ILE A 100 19.94 10.17 -13.87
CA ILE A 100 18.55 10.27 -13.39
C ILE A 100 17.57 10.42 -14.57
N ASP A 101 17.86 11.36 -15.47
CA ASP A 101 16.95 11.65 -16.59
C ASP A 101 16.89 10.51 -17.62
N GLN A 102 18.02 9.85 -17.89
CA GLN A 102 18.06 8.68 -18.77
C GLN A 102 17.25 7.51 -18.19
N ALA A 103 17.44 7.24 -16.89
CA ALA A 103 16.69 6.19 -16.22
C ALA A 103 15.20 6.53 -16.15
N ALA A 104 14.85 7.76 -15.78
CA ALA A 104 13.47 8.21 -15.71
C ALA A 104 12.75 8.05 -17.07
N ASN A 105 13.40 8.46 -18.18
CA ASN A 105 12.81 8.30 -19.52
C ASN A 105 12.69 6.83 -19.94
N LYS A 106 13.72 6.01 -19.64
CA LYS A 106 13.69 4.57 -19.92
C LYS A 106 12.53 3.89 -19.18
N TYR A 107 12.47 4.05 -17.85
CA TYR A 107 11.43 3.42 -17.05
C TYR A 107 10.04 4.01 -17.29
N ALA A 108 9.92 5.31 -17.62
CA ALA A 108 8.65 5.89 -18.02
C ALA A 108 8.09 5.23 -19.28
N ALA A 109 8.94 4.95 -20.26
CA ALA A 109 8.53 4.22 -21.46
C ALA A 109 8.16 2.76 -21.17
N GLU A 110 8.96 2.06 -20.36
CA GLU A 110 8.73 0.65 -19.98
C GLU A 110 7.43 0.47 -19.17
N LEU A 111 7.16 1.40 -18.23
CA LEU A 111 5.98 1.37 -17.36
C LEU A 111 4.77 2.09 -17.95
N HIS A 112 4.88 2.68 -19.13
CA HIS A 112 3.85 3.52 -19.75
C HIS A 112 3.38 4.65 -18.82
N ALA A 113 4.32 5.28 -18.11
CA ALA A 113 4.01 6.34 -17.15
C ALA A 113 3.42 7.57 -17.85
N THR A 114 2.32 8.10 -17.29
CA THR A 114 1.69 9.33 -17.78
C THR A 114 2.22 10.57 -17.07
N HIS A 115 2.81 10.39 -15.88
CA HIS A 115 3.41 11.47 -15.10
C HIS A 115 4.81 11.08 -14.67
N GLN A 116 5.72 12.05 -14.78
CA GLN A 116 7.12 11.92 -14.39
C GLN A 116 7.57 13.15 -13.64
N ARG A 117 8.31 12.96 -12.53
CA ARG A 117 8.98 14.01 -11.79
C ARG A 117 10.39 13.57 -11.43
N THR A 118 11.38 14.39 -11.72
CA THR A 118 12.79 14.13 -11.40
C THR A 118 13.29 15.07 -10.31
N GLY A 119 14.22 14.59 -9.50
CA GLY A 119 14.98 15.35 -8.51
C GLY A 119 16.48 15.12 -8.67
N LYS A 120 17.26 15.52 -7.68
CA LYS A 120 18.73 15.42 -7.74
C LYS A 120 19.22 13.97 -7.82
N ASP A 121 18.61 13.08 -7.04
CA ASP A 121 19.00 11.68 -6.84
C ASP A 121 17.81 10.71 -6.91
N PHE A 122 16.66 11.18 -7.36
CA PHE A 122 15.46 10.36 -7.50
C PHE A 122 14.64 10.76 -8.73
N PHE A 123 13.74 9.86 -9.11
CA PHE A 123 12.60 10.18 -9.96
C PHE A 123 11.36 9.43 -9.51
N ILE A 124 10.20 9.94 -9.89
CA ILE A 124 8.89 9.39 -9.60
C ILE A 124 8.14 9.21 -10.91
N LEU A 125 7.50 8.08 -11.05
CA LEU A 125 6.64 7.74 -12.18
C LEU A 125 5.26 7.33 -11.66
N SER A 126 4.21 7.75 -12.36
CA SER A 126 2.86 7.27 -12.07
C SER A 126 2.01 7.22 -13.34
N GLY A 127 0.94 6.41 -13.28
CA GLY A 127 0.03 6.23 -14.40
C GLY A 127 -0.86 5.02 -14.21
N SER A 128 -1.51 4.61 -15.30
CA SER A 128 -2.29 3.37 -15.34
C SER A 128 -1.36 2.17 -15.29
N LEU A 129 -1.76 1.13 -14.54
CA LEU A 129 -0.98 -0.10 -14.47
C LEU A 129 -1.06 -0.87 -15.79
N HIS A 130 0.09 -1.27 -16.32
CA HIS A 130 0.21 -2.09 -17.52
C HIS A 130 0.87 -3.43 -17.19
N THR A 131 0.51 -4.44 -17.95
CA THR A 131 1.17 -5.75 -18.00
C THR A 131 1.57 -6.05 -19.45
N ASP A 132 2.23 -7.17 -19.68
CA ASP A 132 2.60 -7.63 -21.03
C ASP A 132 1.39 -7.79 -21.96
N THR A 133 0.19 -7.96 -21.39
CA THR A 133 -1.06 -8.08 -22.13
C THR A 133 -1.79 -6.75 -22.37
N GLY A 134 -1.26 -5.64 -21.83
CA GLY A 134 -1.81 -4.29 -21.97
C GLY A 134 -2.20 -3.62 -20.66
N GLN A 135 -2.97 -2.53 -20.76
CA GLN A 135 -3.42 -1.77 -19.61
C GLN A 135 -4.44 -2.55 -18.78
N ILE A 136 -4.25 -2.55 -17.45
CA ILE A 136 -5.24 -3.05 -16.51
C ILE A 136 -6.22 -1.91 -16.19
N THR A 137 -7.44 -2.00 -16.70
CA THR A 137 -8.47 -0.97 -16.50
C THR A 137 -8.74 -0.71 -15.02
N GLY A 138 -8.79 0.57 -14.64
CA GLY A 138 -9.12 1.00 -13.28
C GLY A 138 -8.01 0.71 -12.24
N ARG A 139 -6.78 0.41 -12.67
CA ARG A 139 -5.63 0.21 -11.78
C ARG A 139 -4.56 1.27 -12.05
N LEU A 140 -4.03 1.82 -10.97
CA LEU A 140 -2.96 2.83 -10.99
C LEU A 140 -1.70 2.29 -10.35
N PHE A 141 -0.58 2.86 -10.76
CA PHE A 141 0.70 2.67 -10.07
C PHE A 141 1.34 4.02 -9.71
N TYR A 142 2.14 3.99 -8.66
CA TYR A 142 3.03 5.06 -8.24
C TYR A 142 4.37 4.45 -7.84
N ALA A 143 5.46 4.89 -8.45
CA ALA A 143 6.79 4.34 -8.23
C ALA A 143 7.81 5.45 -7.99
N LYS A 144 8.58 5.34 -6.90
CA LYS A 144 9.72 6.20 -6.62
C LYS A 144 11.00 5.39 -6.72
N PHE A 145 11.94 5.93 -7.49
CA PHE A 145 13.27 5.40 -7.68
C PHE A 145 14.27 6.36 -7.03
N VAL A 146 15.06 5.88 -6.09
CA VAL A 146 16.11 6.65 -5.42
C VAL A 146 17.46 6.05 -5.80
N ARG A 147 18.37 6.89 -6.34
CA ARG A 147 19.71 6.44 -6.71
C ARG A 147 20.66 6.62 -5.54
N HIS A 148 21.31 5.54 -5.13
CA HIS A 148 22.45 5.60 -4.24
C HIS A 148 23.60 4.78 -4.81
N ARG A 149 24.74 5.42 -5.07
CA ARG A 149 25.92 4.80 -5.73
C ARG A 149 25.54 4.17 -7.08
N LYS A 150 25.68 2.84 -7.22
CA LYS A 150 25.36 2.04 -8.42
C LYS A 150 24.06 1.26 -8.27
N LEU A 151 23.22 1.66 -7.32
CA LEU A 151 21.94 0.99 -7.04
C LEU A 151 20.78 1.95 -7.23
N TRP A 152 19.66 1.39 -7.63
CA TRP A 152 18.33 1.96 -7.56
C TRP A 152 17.59 1.29 -6.42
N PHE A 153 17.11 2.07 -5.49
CA PHE A 153 16.13 1.67 -4.48
C PHE A 153 14.76 2.08 -5.01
N VAL A 154 13.88 1.12 -5.14
CA VAL A 154 12.59 1.34 -5.78
C VAL A 154 11.49 1.02 -4.78
N GLN A 155 10.57 1.96 -4.61
CA GLN A 155 9.34 1.72 -3.85
C GLN A 155 8.15 1.94 -4.76
N THR A 156 7.24 0.95 -4.82
CA THR A 156 6.08 0.97 -5.69
C THR A 156 4.80 0.77 -4.91
N LEU A 157 3.74 1.41 -5.36
CA LEU A 157 2.38 1.20 -4.87
C LEU A 157 1.46 0.99 -6.07
N THR A 158 0.68 -0.11 -6.04
CA THR A 158 -0.38 -0.36 -7.03
C THR A 158 -1.72 -0.46 -6.32
N TYR A 159 -2.75 0.15 -6.89
CA TYR A 159 -4.07 0.27 -6.25
C TYR A 159 -5.17 0.51 -7.28
N PRO A 160 -6.45 0.20 -6.96
CA PRO A 160 -7.58 0.59 -7.77
C PRO A 160 -7.74 2.11 -7.82
N GLU A 161 -8.08 2.66 -9.00
CA GLU A 161 -8.27 4.11 -9.22
C GLU A 161 -9.28 4.71 -8.23
N GLU A 162 -10.35 4.00 -7.92
CA GLU A 162 -11.37 4.42 -6.94
C GLU A 162 -10.80 4.59 -5.51
N CYS A 163 -9.66 3.98 -5.21
CA CYS A 163 -8.98 4.06 -3.91
C CYS A 163 -7.93 5.19 -3.83
N GLU A 164 -7.73 5.98 -4.89
CA GLU A 164 -6.66 7.00 -4.96
C GLU A 164 -6.70 7.95 -3.76
N ARG A 165 -7.89 8.40 -3.37
CA ARG A 165 -8.06 9.28 -2.23
C ARG A 165 -7.63 8.62 -0.91
N ALA A 166 -7.95 7.35 -0.72
CA ALA A 166 -7.52 6.56 0.44
C ALA A 166 -5.99 6.42 0.50
N MET A 167 -5.31 6.37 -0.64
CA MET A 167 -3.85 6.23 -0.73
C MET A 167 -3.08 7.53 -0.47
N SER A 168 -3.73 8.68 -0.35
CA SER A 168 -3.08 9.99 -0.28
C SER A 168 -2.00 10.11 0.81
N ARG A 169 -2.20 9.48 1.97
CA ARG A 169 -1.21 9.46 3.06
C ARG A 169 0.00 8.60 2.70
N LEU A 170 -0.22 7.42 2.13
CA LEU A 170 0.85 6.50 1.75
C LEU A 170 1.68 7.06 0.58
N LEU A 171 1.03 7.71 -0.38
CA LEU A 171 1.70 8.42 -1.46
C LEU A 171 2.64 9.52 -0.95
N LYS A 172 2.24 10.27 0.11
CA LYS A 172 3.10 11.26 0.76
C LYS A 172 4.31 10.62 1.47
N GLU A 173 4.13 9.46 2.10
CA GLU A 173 5.23 8.71 2.72
C GLU A 173 6.23 8.22 1.65
N ILE A 174 5.75 7.70 0.53
CA ILE A 174 6.61 7.30 -0.60
C ILE A 174 7.32 8.53 -1.18
N ASP A 175 6.60 9.65 -1.33
CA ASP A 175 7.18 10.89 -1.84
C ASP A 175 8.30 11.44 -0.94
N ALA A 176 8.12 11.35 0.37
CA ALA A 176 9.11 11.75 1.37
C ALA A 176 10.21 10.71 1.61
N TRP A 177 10.05 9.48 1.10
CA TRP A 177 11.00 8.41 1.32
C TRP A 177 12.40 8.74 0.79
N GLN A 178 13.39 8.50 1.63
CA GLN A 178 14.81 8.68 1.33
C GLN A 178 15.57 7.44 1.77
N VAL A 179 16.63 7.15 1.08
CA VAL A 179 17.58 6.10 1.41
C VAL A 179 18.82 6.83 1.91
N TRP A 180 18.98 6.96 3.26
CA TRP A 180 19.94 7.81 4.01
C TRP A 180 19.92 9.31 3.71
#